data_1acb77f5f57c9cf92a4bcf2fa650eb9f
#
_entry.id   1acb77f5f57c9cf92a4bcf2fa650eb9f
#
_cell.length_a   1.000
_cell.length_b   1.000
_cell.length_c   1.000
_cell.angle_alpha   90.00
_cell.angle_beta   90.00
_cell.angle_gamma   90.00
#
_symmetry.space_group_name_H-M   'P 1'
#
loop_
_entity.id
_entity.type
_entity.pdbx_description
1 polymer ?
#
loop_
_entity_poly.entity_id
_entity_poly.type
_entity_poly.pdbx_seq_one_letter_code
_entity_poly.pdbx_strand_id
1 'polypeptide(L)'
;MTGHHPLRLMTIVRFFLLLACLVPVVAEAKQDKPNIVWIVSEDNSAKWLRIYGPGGAQMPTVERLAKNGLIFNHAFSCAPVCSVARSTIISGCYAPRTGAQYHRKQATVPMPDGLKMFPFYLRKNGYHTTNNSKEDYNFHPADKRGVWDASSRKASYKNRKAGQPFFHVQNFGTTHEGQTFGDPLKFQLKTDPAKVKLAAYHPDTPIFRRSYAHYLDKHMAVDAQMGAFLKQLEKDNLLDDTFIFYYGDHGGVMPGSKGYANESGLRIPMVVSIPKNWQHLAPASPGTRVDGFVEFVDLSATVLNLAGIEIPAAIDGKPFLGKGVSLTELNKRDQSFGYADRFDEKYDLVRTLRKGDFRYSRNYQPFNFDGLYNEYRYKQTPFSQWRELYLAGKLNAAQQQFFKSRPAETLYDLSADPDEVNNLANDPTHQKTLLQMRALLQQKIKGLPDLSFYPEPIFIRAGLKNPVKFGQKHKTEISRLIDIADLSLESFKKSRQGISSALSSKNPWDRYWGLIVCSSFGKEAEPFYEQAKQLVNNDSESLVRTRAAEFLGLTGQQDPRPILTEILNSTDNHILANLILNTVIVLQDSKPGYQFDPTLLTAPWTKIQKAEVASRVLYLRESSK
;
A
#
# COMPACT_ATOMS: atom_id res chain seq x y z
N MET A 1 -70.15 -69.37 -66.95
CA MET A 1 -71.21 -68.89 -66.07
C MET A 1 -70.62 -68.53 -64.77
N THR A 2 -70.53 -67.27 -64.58
CA THR A 2 -70.45 -66.50 -63.36
C THR A 2 -69.84 -67.15 -62.09
N GLY A 3 -68.66 -66.65 -61.65
CA GLY A 3 -68.10 -66.90 -60.38
C GLY A 3 -67.44 -65.61 -59.81
N HIS A 4 -68.06 -64.99 -58.85
CA HIS A 4 -67.59 -63.84 -58.13
C HIS A 4 -66.44 -64.11 -57.17
N HIS A 5 -65.34 -63.41 -57.23
CA HIS A 5 -64.31 -63.30 -56.17
C HIS A 5 -64.49 -62.04 -55.33
N PRO A 6 -64.44 -62.11 -54.00
CA PRO A 6 -64.41 -60.92 -53.17
C PRO A 6 -62.96 -60.48 -52.89
N LEU A 7 -62.70 -59.12 -53.05
CA LEU A 7 -61.46 -58.45 -52.63
C LEU A 7 -61.32 -58.52 -51.13
N ARG A 8 -60.14 -58.95 -50.64
CA ARG A 8 -59.69 -58.75 -49.29
C ARG A 8 -58.97 -57.39 -49.15
N LEU A 9 -59.49 -56.52 -48.29
CA LEU A 9 -58.88 -55.24 -47.85
C LEU A 9 -57.76 -55.55 -46.87
N MET A 10 -56.47 -55.28 -47.20
CA MET A 10 -55.34 -55.33 -46.30
C MET A 10 -55.21 -53.99 -45.60
N THR A 11 -55.48 -53.96 -44.27
CA THR A 11 -55.27 -52.79 -43.42
C THR A 11 -53.78 -52.74 -43.01
N ILE A 12 -53.04 -51.73 -43.55
CA ILE A 12 -51.64 -51.45 -43.14
C ILE A 12 -51.68 -50.60 -41.87
N VAL A 13 -51.34 -51.21 -40.71
CA VAL A 13 -51.08 -50.49 -39.45
C VAL A 13 -49.67 -49.92 -39.50
N ARG A 14 -49.54 -48.59 -39.63
CA ARG A 14 -48.27 -47.88 -39.50
C ARG A 14 -47.94 -47.74 -38.01
N PHE A 15 -46.94 -48.48 -37.52
CA PHE A 15 -46.29 -48.25 -36.23
C PHE A 15 -45.37 -47.00 -36.35
N PHE A 16 -45.75 -45.89 -35.73
CA PHE A 16 -44.83 -44.78 -35.50
C PHE A 16 -43.97 -45.11 -34.28
N LEU A 17 -42.69 -45.49 -34.48
CA LEU A 17 -41.69 -45.51 -33.42
C LEU A 17 -41.31 -44.08 -33.05
N LEU A 18 -41.81 -43.57 -31.93
CA LEU A 18 -41.27 -42.37 -31.28
C LEU A 18 -39.86 -42.70 -30.72
N LEU A 19 -38.82 -42.33 -31.45
CA LEU A 19 -37.46 -42.31 -30.92
C LEU A 19 -37.34 -41.13 -29.98
N ALA A 20 -37.60 -41.33 -28.68
CA ALA A 20 -37.30 -40.37 -27.66
C ALA A 20 -35.76 -40.21 -27.57
N CYS A 21 -35.19 -39.15 -28.14
CA CYS A 21 -33.81 -38.73 -27.90
C CYS A 21 -33.69 -38.40 -26.41
N LEU A 22 -33.28 -39.32 -25.60
CA LEU A 22 -32.73 -39.08 -24.28
C LEU A 22 -31.42 -38.31 -24.46
N VAL A 23 -31.49 -36.98 -24.45
CA VAL A 23 -30.32 -36.13 -24.24
C VAL A 23 -29.87 -36.41 -22.82
N PRO A 24 -28.67 -36.95 -22.59
CA PRO A 24 -28.18 -37.12 -21.22
C PRO A 24 -28.07 -35.73 -20.64
N VAL A 25 -28.91 -35.41 -19.68
CA VAL A 25 -28.64 -34.28 -18.76
C VAL A 25 -27.38 -34.69 -18.01
N VAL A 26 -26.23 -34.25 -18.51
CA VAL A 26 -24.98 -34.32 -17.75
C VAL A 26 -25.22 -33.45 -16.52
N ALA A 27 -25.62 -34.06 -15.42
CA ALA A 27 -25.61 -33.40 -14.13
C ALA A 27 -24.18 -32.89 -13.93
N GLU A 28 -23.98 -31.57 -14.01
CA GLU A 28 -22.69 -30.97 -13.67
C GLU A 28 -22.34 -31.44 -12.27
N ALA A 29 -21.24 -32.18 -12.15
CA ALA A 29 -20.78 -32.68 -10.87
C ALA A 29 -20.62 -31.45 -9.95
N LYS A 30 -21.35 -31.47 -8.81
CA LYS A 30 -21.30 -30.39 -7.82
C LYS A 30 -19.83 -30.14 -7.47
N GLN A 31 -19.36 -28.93 -7.69
CA GLN A 31 -17.96 -28.57 -7.46
C GLN A 31 -17.67 -28.65 -5.95
N ASP A 32 -16.63 -29.37 -5.54
CA ASP A 32 -16.29 -29.59 -4.14
C ASP A 32 -15.66 -28.36 -3.46
N LYS A 33 -15.24 -27.37 -4.24
CA LYS A 33 -14.55 -26.14 -3.78
C LYS A 33 -15.00 -24.95 -4.62
N PRO A 34 -15.19 -23.75 -4.01
CA PRO A 34 -15.59 -22.57 -4.77
C PRO A 34 -14.49 -22.08 -5.71
N ASN A 35 -14.87 -21.45 -6.80
CA ASN A 35 -13.97 -20.60 -7.57
C ASN A 35 -13.77 -19.27 -6.85
N ILE A 36 -12.62 -18.65 -7.06
CA ILE A 36 -12.30 -17.35 -6.47
C ILE A 36 -11.73 -16.44 -7.54
N VAL A 37 -12.32 -15.26 -7.68
CA VAL A 37 -11.86 -14.21 -8.60
C VAL A 37 -11.56 -12.94 -7.81
N TRP A 38 -10.41 -12.37 -8.06
CA TRP A 38 -10.06 -11.02 -7.62
C TRP A 38 -10.11 -10.05 -8.80
N ILE A 39 -10.89 -9.01 -8.66
CA ILE A 39 -10.96 -7.87 -9.57
C ILE A 39 -10.28 -6.69 -8.87
N VAL A 40 -9.13 -6.28 -9.37
CA VAL A 40 -8.31 -5.24 -8.74
C VAL A 40 -8.29 -4.01 -9.63
N SER A 41 -8.80 -2.88 -9.12
CA SER A 41 -8.57 -1.57 -9.72
C SER A 41 -7.34 -0.93 -9.07
N GLU A 42 -6.35 -0.53 -9.88
CA GLU A 42 -5.13 0.05 -9.36
C GLU A 42 -5.35 1.45 -8.80
N ASP A 43 -4.59 1.80 -7.74
CA ASP A 43 -4.55 3.15 -7.15
C ASP A 43 -5.94 3.70 -6.76
N ASN A 44 -6.74 2.99 -5.96
CA ASN A 44 -8.12 3.34 -5.71
C ASN A 44 -8.51 3.36 -4.22
N SER A 45 -8.84 4.54 -3.68
CA SER A 45 -9.37 4.69 -2.31
C SER A 45 -10.89 4.56 -2.28
N ALA A 46 -11.44 4.15 -1.14
CA ALA A 46 -12.88 4.00 -0.92
C ALA A 46 -13.67 5.30 -1.27
N LYS A 47 -13.15 6.47 -0.91
CA LYS A 47 -13.81 7.77 -1.16
C LYS A 47 -14.13 8.08 -2.63
N TRP A 48 -13.49 7.39 -3.57
CA TRP A 48 -13.72 7.61 -5.01
C TRP A 48 -14.94 6.87 -5.57
N LEU A 49 -15.57 6.00 -4.78
CA LEU A 49 -16.77 5.26 -5.16
C LEU A 49 -18.01 5.79 -4.44
N ARG A 50 -19.10 6.01 -5.16
CA ARG A 50 -20.37 6.49 -4.60
C ARG A 50 -20.93 5.58 -3.50
N ILE A 51 -20.68 4.28 -3.58
CA ILE A 51 -21.12 3.32 -2.55
C ILE A 51 -20.52 3.61 -1.16
N TYR A 52 -19.40 4.37 -1.09
CA TYR A 52 -18.76 4.81 0.16
C TYR A 52 -18.96 6.28 0.47
N GLY A 53 -19.53 7.06 -0.45
CA GLY A 53 -19.84 8.47 -0.21
C GLY A 53 -20.31 9.23 -1.46
N PRO A 54 -21.09 10.32 -1.29
CA PRO A 54 -21.77 11.00 -2.39
C PRO A 54 -20.83 11.67 -3.41
N GLY A 55 -19.58 11.93 -3.04
CA GLY A 55 -18.58 12.55 -3.95
C GLY A 55 -17.89 11.57 -4.89
N GLY A 56 -18.13 10.28 -4.74
CA GLY A 56 -17.50 9.24 -5.56
C GLY A 56 -18.19 9.00 -6.91
N ALA A 57 -17.49 8.33 -7.82
CA ALA A 57 -18.00 7.90 -9.11
C ALA A 57 -19.13 6.86 -8.95
N GLN A 58 -20.11 6.92 -9.83
CA GLN A 58 -21.11 5.88 -9.97
C GLN A 58 -20.48 4.67 -10.68
N MET A 59 -20.50 3.52 -10.01
CA MET A 59 -19.90 2.29 -10.50
C MET A 59 -20.94 1.15 -10.46
N PRO A 60 -21.85 1.07 -11.44
CA PRO A 60 -22.97 0.12 -11.42
C PRO A 60 -22.55 -1.35 -11.38
N THR A 61 -21.37 -1.68 -11.90
CA THR A 61 -20.82 -3.03 -11.81
C THR A 61 -20.48 -3.38 -10.35
N VAL A 62 -19.80 -2.49 -9.64
CA VAL A 62 -19.47 -2.65 -8.21
C VAL A 62 -20.74 -2.66 -7.36
N GLU A 63 -21.71 -1.79 -7.65
CA GLU A 63 -23.00 -1.74 -6.96
C GLU A 63 -23.80 -3.04 -7.14
N ARG A 64 -23.72 -3.69 -8.33
CA ARG A 64 -24.30 -5.02 -8.57
C ARG A 64 -23.61 -6.11 -7.75
N LEU A 65 -22.27 -6.09 -7.67
CA LEU A 65 -21.51 -7.01 -6.81
C LEU A 65 -21.90 -6.83 -5.33
N ALA A 66 -22.06 -5.60 -4.89
CA ALA A 66 -22.46 -5.25 -3.53
C ALA A 66 -23.87 -5.76 -3.16
N LYS A 67 -24.82 -5.66 -4.07
CA LYS A 67 -26.17 -6.22 -3.90
C LYS A 67 -26.16 -7.72 -3.63
N ASN A 68 -25.25 -8.44 -4.29
CA ASN A 68 -25.12 -9.89 -4.20
C ASN A 68 -24.02 -10.33 -3.23
N GLY A 69 -23.55 -9.42 -2.35
CA GLY A 69 -22.40 -9.69 -1.52
C GLY A 69 -22.30 -8.82 -0.28
N LEU A 70 -21.10 -8.71 0.26
CA LEU A 70 -20.76 -7.93 1.44
C LEU A 70 -20.00 -6.67 1.05
N ILE A 71 -20.28 -5.56 1.74
CA ILE A 71 -19.58 -4.29 1.57
C ILE A 71 -18.78 -4.04 2.85
N PHE A 72 -17.46 -3.98 2.73
CA PHE A 72 -16.60 -3.72 3.89
C PHE A 72 -16.39 -2.21 4.04
N ASN A 73 -16.89 -1.63 5.14
CA ASN A 73 -16.76 -0.22 5.42
C ASN A 73 -15.33 0.18 5.78
N HIS A 74 -14.55 -0.74 6.34
CA HIS A 74 -13.20 -0.53 6.84
C HIS A 74 -12.23 -1.58 6.31
N ALA A 75 -11.80 -1.42 5.04
CA ALA A 75 -10.78 -2.25 4.42
C ALA A 75 -9.49 -1.44 4.16
N PHE A 76 -8.32 -2.02 4.49
CA PHE A 76 -7.05 -1.30 4.47
C PHE A 76 -5.94 -2.07 3.75
N SER A 77 -5.13 -1.35 2.96
CA SER A 77 -4.01 -1.92 2.21
C SER A 77 -2.74 -2.19 3.04
N CYS A 78 -2.68 -1.76 4.29
CA CYS A 78 -1.50 -1.74 5.16
C CYS A 78 -0.37 -0.80 4.68
N ALA A 79 -0.14 -0.71 3.36
CA ALA A 79 0.85 0.17 2.76
C ALA A 79 0.26 0.95 1.58
N PRO A 80 0.58 2.25 1.42
CA PRO A 80 -0.05 3.11 0.41
C PRO A 80 0.63 3.03 -0.97
N VAL A 81 1.24 1.88 -1.34
CA VAL A 81 1.99 1.74 -2.58
C VAL A 81 2.02 0.29 -3.09
N CYS A 82 2.00 0.13 -4.43
CA CYS A 82 1.77 -1.13 -5.13
C CYS A 82 2.62 -2.30 -4.64
N SER A 83 3.97 -2.22 -4.75
CA SER A 83 4.81 -3.39 -4.49
C SER A 83 4.79 -3.85 -3.04
N VAL A 84 4.67 -2.91 -2.09
CA VAL A 84 4.58 -3.21 -0.66
C VAL A 84 3.23 -3.83 -0.31
N ALA A 85 2.12 -3.21 -0.77
CA ALA A 85 0.77 -3.73 -0.59
C ALA A 85 0.62 -5.13 -1.22
N ARG A 86 1.10 -5.32 -2.46
CA ARG A 86 1.03 -6.61 -3.17
C ARG A 86 1.92 -7.67 -2.53
N SER A 87 3.09 -7.28 -1.96
CA SER A 87 3.93 -8.19 -1.17
C SER A 87 3.24 -8.62 0.14
N THR A 88 2.51 -7.70 0.78
CA THR A 88 1.69 -8.00 1.97
C THR A 88 0.59 -9.00 1.64
N ILE A 89 -0.16 -8.78 0.55
CA ILE A 89 -1.22 -9.69 0.10
C ILE A 89 -0.69 -11.09 -0.19
N ILE A 90 0.37 -11.19 -1.02
CA ILE A 90 0.81 -12.48 -1.56
C ILE A 90 1.46 -13.37 -0.49
N SER A 91 2.06 -12.76 0.54
CA SER A 91 2.68 -13.46 1.67
C SER A 91 1.75 -13.65 2.87
N GLY A 92 0.72 -12.80 3.02
CA GLY A 92 -0.10 -12.71 4.23
C GLY A 92 0.66 -12.16 5.44
N CYS A 93 1.79 -11.45 5.22
CA CYS A 93 2.67 -10.95 6.26
C CYS A 93 2.85 -9.43 6.17
N TYR A 94 2.97 -8.76 7.32
CA TYR A 94 3.33 -7.35 7.36
C TYR A 94 4.75 -7.13 6.81
N ALA A 95 4.86 -6.24 5.83
CA ALA A 95 6.11 -6.00 5.11
C ALA A 95 7.30 -5.54 6.00
N PRO A 96 7.11 -4.70 7.05
CA PRO A 96 8.21 -4.33 7.94
C PRO A 96 8.87 -5.52 8.66
N ARG A 97 8.13 -6.61 8.89
CA ARG A 97 8.67 -7.84 9.50
C ARG A 97 9.43 -8.71 8.51
N THR A 98 9.00 -8.69 7.24
CA THR A 98 9.60 -9.55 6.20
C THR A 98 10.70 -8.85 5.40
N GLY A 99 10.93 -7.56 5.65
CA GLY A 99 11.89 -6.76 4.90
C GLY A 99 11.39 -6.28 3.53
N ALA A 100 10.08 -6.46 3.22
CA ALA A 100 9.49 -6.10 1.94
C ALA A 100 8.88 -4.68 1.88
N GLN A 101 9.17 -3.81 2.87
CA GLN A 101 8.51 -2.52 3.09
C GLN A 101 8.94 -1.39 2.15
N TYR A 102 10.02 -1.51 1.41
CA TYR A 102 10.49 -0.47 0.50
C TYR A 102 9.86 -0.63 -0.89
N HIS A 103 9.34 0.45 -1.47
CA HIS A 103 8.72 0.38 -2.80
C HIS A 103 9.76 -0.04 -3.86
N ARG A 104 9.41 -1.07 -4.65
CA ARG A 104 10.27 -1.65 -5.71
C ARG A 104 11.69 -1.83 -5.23
N LYS A 105 11.84 -2.75 -4.27
CA LYS A 105 13.13 -3.00 -3.62
C LYS A 105 14.25 -3.21 -4.64
N GLN A 106 15.33 -2.48 -4.43
CA GLN A 106 16.56 -2.64 -5.23
C GLN A 106 17.25 -3.99 -4.92
N ALA A 107 17.05 -4.51 -3.71
CA ALA A 107 17.45 -5.86 -3.32
C ALA A 107 16.21 -6.62 -2.81
N THR A 108 15.73 -7.58 -3.60
CA THR A 108 14.58 -8.43 -3.24
C THR A 108 14.89 -9.30 -2.02
N VAL A 109 13.86 -9.61 -1.23
CA VAL A 109 13.97 -10.43 -0.01
C VAL A 109 13.43 -11.84 -0.25
N PRO A 110 13.93 -12.87 0.45
CA PRO A 110 13.32 -14.20 0.42
C PRO A 110 11.99 -14.19 1.16
N MET A 111 11.10 -15.11 0.78
CA MET A 111 9.93 -15.43 1.60
C MET A 111 10.37 -15.94 2.98
N PRO A 112 9.56 -15.72 4.06
CA PRO A 112 9.82 -16.33 5.36
C PRO A 112 10.04 -17.83 5.27
N ASP A 113 10.95 -18.37 6.09
CA ASP A 113 11.26 -19.81 6.08
C ASP A 113 9.98 -20.66 6.22
N GLY A 114 9.85 -21.67 5.37
CA GLY A 114 8.71 -22.58 5.35
C GLY A 114 7.41 -22.00 4.77
N LEU A 115 7.34 -20.70 4.53
CA LEU A 115 6.19 -20.05 3.94
C LEU A 115 6.35 -19.92 2.42
N LYS A 116 5.30 -20.22 1.67
CA LYS A 116 5.17 -19.93 0.23
C LYS A 116 4.14 -18.82 0.00
N MET A 117 4.21 -18.15 -1.13
CA MET A 117 3.14 -17.26 -1.59
C MET A 117 1.83 -18.06 -1.66
N PHE A 118 0.73 -17.52 -1.14
CA PHE A 118 -0.47 -18.31 -0.88
C PHE A 118 -1.06 -19.07 -2.10
N PRO A 119 -0.96 -18.60 -3.38
CA PRO A 119 -1.50 -19.38 -4.50
C PRO A 119 -0.78 -20.71 -4.73
N PHE A 120 0.45 -20.86 -4.21
CA PHE A 120 1.15 -22.15 -4.20
C PHE A 120 0.34 -23.22 -3.46
N TYR A 121 -0.25 -22.86 -2.31
CA TYR A 121 -1.07 -23.80 -1.53
C TYR A 121 -2.36 -24.16 -2.26
N LEU A 122 -2.98 -23.20 -2.97
CA LEU A 122 -4.15 -23.45 -3.82
C LEU A 122 -3.82 -24.46 -4.93
N ARG A 123 -2.71 -24.26 -5.66
CA ARG A 123 -2.27 -25.19 -6.70
C ARG A 123 -2.03 -26.61 -6.15
N LYS A 124 -1.38 -26.73 -5.01
CA LYS A 124 -1.16 -28.02 -4.34
C LYS A 124 -2.47 -28.71 -3.95
N ASN A 125 -3.55 -27.96 -3.78
CA ASN A 125 -4.89 -28.44 -3.46
C ASN A 125 -5.84 -28.48 -4.67
N GLY A 126 -5.28 -28.51 -5.90
CA GLY A 126 -6.03 -28.78 -7.12
C GLY A 126 -6.59 -27.56 -7.85
N TYR A 127 -6.39 -26.35 -7.34
CA TYR A 127 -6.81 -25.13 -8.05
C TYR A 127 -5.95 -24.84 -9.28
N HIS A 128 -6.58 -24.31 -10.33
CA HIS A 128 -5.89 -23.62 -11.41
C HIS A 128 -5.70 -22.16 -11.03
N THR A 129 -4.44 -21.68 -10.94
CA THR A 129 -4.13 -20.34 -10.46
C THR A 129 -3.59 -19.45 -11.57
N THR A 130 -4.22 -18.28 -11.80
CA THR A 130 -3.84 -17.37 -12.88
C THR A 130 -3.84 -15.92 -12.43
N ASN A 131 -2.92 -15.11 -12.98
CA ASN A 131 -2.80 -13.68 -12.71
C ASN A 131 -2.68 -12.88 -14.03
N ASN A 132 -3.66 -12.04 -14.30
CA ASN A 132 -3.70 -11.13 -15.44
C ASN A 132 -3.66 -9.67 -14.94
N SER A 133 -2.53 -8.94 -14.95
CA SER A 133 -1.15 -9.44 -15.03
C SER A 133 -0.21 -8.55 -14.24
N LYS A 134 -0.44 -8.32 -12.95
CA LYS A 134 0.48 -7.51 -12.14
C LYS A 134 0.91 -8.27 -10.91
N GLU A 135 2.22 -8.53 -10.78
CA GLU A 135 2.83 -9.13 -9.59
C GLU A 135 3.39 -8.04 -8.66
N ASP A 136 4.41 -7.33 -9.12
CA ASP A 136 5.08 -6.23 -8.41
C ASP A 136 5.55 -6.63 -6.98
N TYR A 137 5.94 -7.93 -6.79
CA TYR A 137 6.34 -8.44 -5.48
C TYR A 137 7.79 -8.11 -5.17
N ASN A 138 8.07 -7.65 -3.95
CA ASN A 138 9.42 -7.37 -3.44
C ASN A 138 10.20 -8.65 -3.05
N PHE A 139 9.64 -9.82 -3.32
CA PHE A 139 10.25 -11.11 -3.00
C PHE A 139 11.17 -11.63 -4.12
N HIS A 140 12.07 -12.51 -3.74
CA HIS A 140 13.07 -13.08 -4.65
C HIS A 140 12.39 -13.82 -5.81
N PRO A 141 12.88 -13.69 -7.06
CA PRO A 141 12.29 -14.38 -8.22
C PRO A 141 12.15 -15.90 -8.06
N ALA A 142 13.07 -16.54 -7.32
CA ALA A 142 13.00 -17.96 -7.04
C ALA A 142 11.76 -18.37 -6.22
N ASP A 143 11.22 -17.48 -5.38
CA ASP A 143 10.04 -17.74 -4.56
C ASP A 143 8.73 -17.71 -5.36
N LYS A 144 8.77 -17.20 -6.59
CA LYS A 144 7.62 -17.21 -7.51
C LYS A 144 7.40 -18.56 -8.21
N ARG A 145 8.35 -19.49 -8.09
CA ARG A 145 8.22 -20.79 -8.75
C ARG A 145 7.06 -21.60 -8.18
N GLY A 146 6.18 -22.06 -9.07
CA GLY A 146 5.03 -22.88 -8.70
C GLY A 146 3.90 -22.13 -8.03
N VAL A 147 3.92 -20.78 -8.02
CA VAL A 147 2.84 -19.93 -7.47
C VAL A 147 1.67 -19.86 -8.44
N TRP A 148 1.93 -19.54 -9.70
CA TRP A 148 0.93 -19.40 -10.75
C TRP A 148 1.07 -20.49 -11.81
N ASP A 149 -0.05 -20.98 -12.35
CA ASP A 149 -0.06 -21.78 -13.59
C ASP A 149 0.22 -20.87 -14.79
N ALA A 150 -0.30 -19.63 -14.76
CA ALA A 150 0.04 -18.58 -15.71
C ALA A 150 -0.05 -17.19 -15.05
N SER A 151 0.97 -16.35 -15.31
CA SER A 151 0.98 -14.94 -14.91
C SER A 151 1.41 -14.10 -16.10
N SER A 152 0.47 -13.50 -16.81
CA SER A 152 0.68 -12.67 -18.00
C SER A 152 -0.62 -11.96 -18.41
N ARG A 153 -0.53 -11.03 -19.38
CA ARG A 153 -1.72 -10.38 -19.97
C ARG A 153 -2.66 -11.36 -20.70
N LYS A 154 -2.22 -12.60 -20.97
CA LYS A 154 -3.01 -13.66 -21.59
C LYS A 154 -3.46 -14.73 -20.58
N ALA A 155 -3.08 -14.61 -19.33
CA ALA A 155 -3.47 -15.56 -18.28
C ALA A 155 -4.99 -15.54 -18.08
N SER A 156 -5.62 -16.71 -18.03
CA SER A 156 -7.07 -16.84 -17.98
C SER A 156 -7.48 -18.09 -17.20
N TYR A 157 -8.56 -17.97 -16.43
CA TYR A 157 -9.23 -19.12 -15.78
C TYR A 157 -9.75 -20.15 -16.79
N LYS A 158 -9.93 -19.77 -18.06
CA LYS A 158 -10.45 -20.66 -19.11
C LYS A 158 -9.53 -21.83 -19.48
N ASN A 159 -8.24 -21.69 -19.16
CA ASN A 159 -7.25 -22.75 -19.45
C ASN A 159 -7.24 -23.89 -18.44
N ARG A 160 -8.15 -23.87 -17.45
CA ARG A 160 -8.33 -24.94 -16.47
C ARG A 160 -8.92 -26.20 -17.09
N LYS A 161 -8.76 -27.35 -16.44
CA LYS A 161 -9.47 -28.58 -16.79
C LYS A 161 -10.98 -28.43 -16.49
N ALA A 162 -11.82 -29.21 -17.18
CA ALA A 162 -13.26 -29.24 -16.89
C ALA A 162 -13.50 -29.60 -15.42
N GLY A 163 -14.39 -28.89 -14.73
CA GLY A 163 -14.69 -29.08 -13.31
C GLY A 163 -13.58 -28.67 -12.32
N GLN A 164 -12.41 -28.21 -12.79
CA GLN A 164 -11.32 -27.80 -11.91
C GLN A 164 -11.63 -26.45 -11.27
N PRO A 165 -11.56 -26.30 -9.92
CA PRO A 165 -11.69 -25.01 -9.26
C PRO A 165 -10.52 -24.08 -9.65
N PHE A 166 -10.78 -22.78 -9.67
CA PHE A 166 -9.74 -21.80 -10.05
C PHE A 166 -9.67 -20.61 -9.11
N PHE A 167 -8.47 -20.06 -9.03
CA PHE A 167 -8.19 -18.74 -8.47
C PHE A 167 -7.64 -17.85 -9.58
N HIS A 168 -8.35 -16.79 -9.91
CA HIS A 168 -7.97 -15.85 -10.98
C HIS A 168 -7.90 -14.42 -10.46
N VAL A 169 -6.81 -13.72 -10.77
CA VAL A 169 -6.66 -12.29 -10.50
C VAL A 169 -6.74 -11.52 -11.81
N GLN A 170 -7.70 -10.60 -11.90
CA GLN A 170 -7.86 -9.68 -13.02
C GLN A 170 -7.52 -8.26 -12.57
N ASN A 171 -6.41 -7.71 -13.07
CA ASN A 171 -5.97 -6.35 -12.76
C ASN A 171 -6.43 -5.37 -13.84
N PHE A 172 -6.85 -4.17 -13.41
CA PHE A 172 -7.23 -3.07 -14.29
C PHE A 172 -6.40 -1.82 -13.95
N GLY A 173 -5.57 -1.38 -14.90
CA GLY A 173 -4.66 -0.23 -14.74
C GLY A 173 -5.26 1.11 -15.18
N THR A 174 -6.57 1.16 -15.47
CA THR A 174 -7.25 2.38 -15.97
C THR A 174 -7.26 3.51 -14.95
N THR A 175 -7.25 3.18 -13.65
CA THR A 175 -7.18 4.13 -12.55
C THR A 175 -5.75 4.39 -12.03
N HIS A 176 -4.73 3.69 -12.60
CA HIS A 176 -3.34 3.86 -12.20
C HIS A 176 -2.84 5.30 -12.42
N GLU A 177 -1.97 5.79 -11.55
CA GLU A 177 -1.40 7.14 -11.54
C GLU A 177 -0.89 7.61 -12.91
N GLY A 178 -0.22 6.73 -13.67
CA GLY A 178 0.26 7.05 -15.02
C GLY A 178 -0.84 7.45 -16.02
N GLN A 179 -2.12 7.15 -15.72
CA GLN A 179 -3.26 7.56 -16.54
C GLN A 179 -3.73 9.00 -16.25
N THR A 180 -3.13 9.65 -15.24
CA THR A 180 -3.45 11.04 -14.84
C THR A 180 -2.33 12.03 -15.17
N PHE A 181 -1.25 11.56 -15.81
CA PHE A 181 -0.16 12.42 -16.28
C PHE A 181 -0.62 13.26 -17.47
N GLY A 182 0.04 14.39 -17.66
CA GLY A 182 -0.26 15.34 -18.73
C GLY A 182 -0.92 16.62 -18.21
N ASP A 183 -1.39 17.45 -19.16
CA ASP A 183 -2.00 18.74 -18.85
C ASP A 183 -3.51 18.58 -18.54
N PRO A 184 -3.96 18.78 -17.28
CA PRO A 184 -5.38 18.64 -16.94
C PRO A 184 -6.30 19.60 -17.71
N LEU A 185 -5.78 20.74 -18.20
CA LEU A 185 -6.58 21.69 -18.97
C LEU A 185 -6.99 21.14 -20.33
N LYS A 186 -6.28 20.12 -20.83
CA LYS A 186 -6.54 19.45 -22.13
C LYS A 186 -7.34 18.15 -21.98
N PHE A 187 -7.60 17.67 -20.75
CA PHE A 187 -8.37 16.42 -20.58
C PHE A 187 -9.80 16.56 -21.10
N GLN A 188 -10.25 15.56 -21.86
CA GLN A 188 -11.65 15.41 -22.24
C GLN A 188 -12.41 14.80 -21.07
N LEU A 189 -13.35 15.55 -20.52
CA LEU A 189 -14.07 15.20 -19.29
C LEU A 189 -15.54 14.89 -19.55
N LYS A 190 -16.05 13.88 -18.83
CA LYS A 190 -17.48 13.59 -18.70
C LYS A 190 -18.05 14.20 -17.42
N THR A 191 -17.25 14.18 -16.34
CA THR A 191 -17.59 14.78 -15.04
C THR A 191 -17.38 16.29 -15.10
N ASP A 192 -18.36 17.05 -14.61
CA ASP A 192 -18.26 18.51 -14.49
C ASP A 192 -17.27 18.90 -13.40
N PRO A 193 -16.16 19.58 -13.72
CA PRO A 193 -15.17 20.01 -12.73
C PRO A 193 -15.72 20.95 -11.63
N ALA A 194 -16.78 21.68 -11.94
CA ALA A 194 -17.40 22.59 -10.96
C ALA A 194 -18.10 21.85 -9.81
N LYS A 195 -18.51 20.59 -10.05
CA LYS A 195 -19.26 19.75 -9.09
C LYS A 195 -18.38 18.83 -8.26
N VAL A 196 -17.06 18.77 -8.52
CA VAL A 196 -16.17 17.91 -7.72
C VAL A 196 -15.94 18.50 -6.33
N LYS A 197 -15.90 17.62 -5.32
CA LYS A 197 -15.52 17.98 -3.96
C LYS A 197 -14.03 17.74 -3.77
N LEU A 198 -13.25 18.80 -3.63
CA LEU A 198 -11.83 18.73 -3.33
C LEU A 198 -11.62 18.36 -1.86
N ALA A 199 -10.47 17.71 -1.56
CA ALA A 199 -10.02 17.57 -0.18
C ALA A 199 -9.65 18.95 0.40
N ALA A 200 -9.89 19.14 1.70
CA ALA A 200 -9.68 20.42 2.38
C ALA A 200 -8.23 20.96 2.28
N TYR A 201 -7.27 20.06 2.13
CA TYR A 201 -5.86 20.41 1.96
C TYR A 201 -5.45 20.70 0.51
N HIS A 202 -6.31 20.54 -0.49
CA HIS A 202 -5.99 20.85 -1.88
C HIS A 202 -6.40 22.29 -2.24
N PRO A 203 -5.57 23.02 -3.01
CA PRO A 203 -5.95 24.34 -3.50
C PRO A 203 -7.07 24.22 -4.54
N ASP A 204 -8.04 25.12 -4.44
CA ASP A 204 -9.16 25.18 -5.37
C ASP A 204 -8.74 25.92 -6.65
N THR A 205 -8.26 25.16 -7.62
CA THR A 205 -7.82 25.64 -8.93
C THR A 205 -8.44 24.82 -10.07
N PRO A 206 -8.48 25.37 -11.29
CA PRO A 206 -8.92 24.62 -12.47
C PRO A 206 -8.14 23.32 -12.67
N ILE A 207 -6.83 23.30 -12.39
CA ILE A 207 -5.97 22.10 -12.52
C ILE A 207 -6.42 21.01 -11.54
N PHE A 208 -6.62 21.34 -10.26
CA PHE A 208 -7.09 20.38 -9.27
C PHE A 208 -8.51 19.88 -9.59
N ARG A 209 -9.45 20.78 -9.88
CA ARG A 209 -10.83 20.39 -10.21
C ARG A 209 -10.91 19.47 -11.41
N ARG A 210 -10.18 19.79 -12.48
CA ARG A 210 -10.14 18.96 -13.70
C ARG A 210 -9.44 17.63 -13.48
N SER A 211 -8.38 17.59 -12.66
CA SER A 211 -7.73 16.32 -12.29
C SER A 211 -8.66 15.41 -11.51
N TYR A 212 -9.44 15.95 -10.57
CA TYR A 212 -10.47 15.20 -9.84
C TYR A 212 -11.55 14.66 -10.77
N ALA A 213 -12.08 15.51 -11.65
CA ALA A 213 -13.10 15.11 -12.63
C ALA A 213 -12.58 14.00 -13.56
N HIS A 214 -11.35 14.15 -14.06
CA HIS A 214 -10.70 13.12 -14.88
C HIS A 214 -10.55 11.79 -14.15
N TYR A 215 -10.17 11.84 -12.87
CA TYR A 215 -10.00 10.62 -12.09
C TYR A 215 -11.34 9.92 -11.79
N LEU A 216 -12.43 10.67 -11.57
CA LEU A 216 -13.78 10.11 -11.49
C LEU A 216 -14.20 9.45 -12.83
N ASP A 217 -13.86 10.06 -13.96
CA ASP A 217 -14.10 9.47 -15.30
C ASP A 217 -13.33 8.16 -15.50
N LYS A 218 -12.10 8.05 -14.96
CA LYS A 218 -11.33 6.79 -14.97
C LYS A 218 -12.01 5.70 -14.15
N HIS A 219 -12.68 6.03 -13.04
CA HIS A 219 -13.46 5.07 -12.26
C HIS A 219 -14.67 4.54 -13.05
N MET A 220 -15.40 5.41 -13.74
CA MET A 220 -16.51 4.98 -14.60
C MET A 220 -16.00 4.09 -15.76
N ALA A 221 -14.83 4.41 -16.31
CA ALA A 221 -14.23 3.63 -17.38
C ALA A 221 -13.79 2.23 -16.91
N VAL A 222 -13.15 2.14 -15.75
CA VAL A 222 -12.75 0.84 -15.18
C VAL A 222 -13.95 -0.01 -14.79
N ASP A 223 -15.05 0.60 -14.31
CA ASP A 223 -16.28 -0.12 -13.99
C ASP A 223 -16.87 -0.81 -15.23
N ALA A 224 -16.88 -0.12 -16.37
CA ALA A 224 -17.32 -0.70 -17.64
C ALA A 224 -16.44 -1.91 -18.07
N GLN A 225 -15.12 -1.82 -17.88
CA GLN A 225 -14.20 -2.93 -18.18
C GLN A 225 -14.45 -4.12 -17.26
N MET A 226 -14.66 -3.89 -15.96
CA MET A 226 -15.03 -4.93 -15.00
C MET A 226 -16.36 -5.57 -15.34
N GLY A 227 -17.35 -4.77 -15.77
CA GLY A 227 -18.64 -5.25 -16.25
C GLY A 227 -18.52 -6.20 -17.44
N ALA A 228 -17.65 -5.90 -18.39
CA ALA A 228 -17.38 -6.78 -19.53
C ALA A 228 -16.75 -8.11 -19.10
N PHE A 229 -15.83 -8.08 -18.13
CA PHE A 229 -15.23 -9.29 -17.56
C PHE A 229 -16.27 -10.14 -16.80
N LEU A 230 -17.15 -9.54 -16.02
CA LEU A 230 -18.22 -10.26 -15.30
C LEU A 230 -19.23 -10.90 -16.25
N LYS A 231 -19.59 -10.23 -17.36
CA LYS A 231 -20.44 -10.82 -18.42
C LYS A 231 -19.81 -12.09 -19.00
N GLN A 232 -18.47 -12.16 -19.05
CA GLN A 232 -17.80 -13.37 -19.54
C GLN A 232 -17.94 -14.53 -18.53
N LEU A 233 -17.82 -14.27 -17.20
CA LEU A 233 -18.05 -15.28 -16.15
C LEU A 233 -19.51 -15.75 -16.15
N GLU A 234 -20.45 -14.84 -16.36
CA GLU A 234 -21.89 -15.12 -16.49
C GLU A 234 -22.18 -16.02 -17.70
N LYS A 235 -21.62 -15.70 -18.86
CA LYS A 235 -21.74 -16.52 -20.08
C LYS A 235 -21.14 -17.92 -19.90
N ASP A 236 -20.10 -18.04 -19.10
CA ASP A 236 -19.45 -19.31 -18.80
C ASP A 236 -20.17 -20.09 -17.66
N ASN A 237 -21.34 -19.62 -17.16
CA ASN A 237 -22.15 -20.18 -16.06
C ASN A 237 -21.38 -20.37 -14.73
N LEU A 238 -20.48 -19.44 -14.39
CA LEU A 238 -19.58 -19.57 -13.25
C LEU A 238 -19.96 -18.73 -12.02
N LEU A 239 -20.95 -17.83 -12.13
CA LEU A 239 -21.26 -16.88 -11.06
C LEU A 239 -21.78 -17.57 -9.78
N ASP A 240 -22.57 -18.63 -9.90
CA ASP A 240 -23.18 -19.33 -8.76
C ASP A 240 -22.16 -20.11 -7.91
N ASP A 241 -20.95 -20.32 -8.44
CA ASP A 241 -19.85 -21.03 -7.77
C ASP A 241 -18.59 -20.17 -7.54
N THR A 242 -18.64 -18.85 -7.84
CA THR A 242 -17.46 -17.98 -7.80
C THR A 242 -17.60 -16.85 -6.78
N PHE A 243 -16.76 -16.84 -5.74
CA PHE A 243 -16.53 -15.65 -4.93
C PHE A 243 -15.82 -14.59 -5.76
N ILE A 244 -16.37 -13.37 -5.83
CA ILE A 244 -15.77 -12.27 -6.57
C ILE A 244 -15.42 -11.14 -5.61
N PHE A 245 -14.12 -10.93 -5.40
CA PHE A 245 -13.58 -9.83 -4.60
C PHE A 245 -13.28 -8.66 -5.53
N TYR A 246 -13.85 -7.51 -5.28
CA TYR A 246 -13.46 -6.25 -5.86
C TYR A 246 -12.73 -5.42 -4.79
N TYR A 247 -11.53 -4.92 -5.10
CA TYR A 247 -10.78 -4.02 -4.23
C TYR A 247 -9.76 -3.16 -4.99
N GLY A 248 -9.32 -2.03 -4.38
CA GLY A 248 -8.16 -1.26 -4.83
C GLY A 248 -6.88 -1.82 -4.22
N ASP A 249 -5.75 -1.81 -4.94
CA ASP A 249 -4.47 -2.34 -4.41
C ASP A 249 -3.83 -1.43 -3.36
N HIS A 250 -4.16 -0.16 -3.32
CA HIS A 250 -3.91 0.85 -2.28
C HIS A 250 -4.70 2.11 -2.60
N GLY A 251 -4.44 3.22 -1.87
CA GLY A 251 -5.17 4.47 -2.07
C GLY A 251 -4.95 5.15 -3.42
N GLY A 252 -5.76 6.17 -3.69
CA GLY A 252 -5.85 6.85 -4.98
C GLY A 252 -4.65 7.72 -5.34
N VAL A 253 -4.73 8.38 -6.50
CA VAL A 253 -3.60 9.05 -7.14
C VAL A 253 -3.46 10.54 -6.80
N MET A 254 -4.51 11.18 -6.26
CA MET A 254 -4.43 12.62 -5.98
C MET A 254 -3.30 12.91 -4.99
N PRO A 255 -2.63 14.08 -5.09
CA PRO A 255 -1.54 14.45 -4.20
C PRO A 255 -1.89 14.23 -2.72
N GLY A 256 -0.96 13.64 -1.95
CA GLY A 256 -1.20 13.31 -0.54
C GLY A 256 -1.94 11.99 -0.28
N SER A 257 -2.22 11.18 -1.31
CA SER A 257 -2.87 9.87 -1.16
C SER A 257 -1.86 8.71 -1.33
N LYS A 258 -1.60 8.26 -2.56
CA LYS A 258 -0.60 7.20 -2.84
C LYS A 258 0.78 7.58 -2.30
N GLY A 259 1.43 6.70 -1.57
CA GLY A 259 2.73 6.92 -0.92
C GLY A 259 2.64 7.50 0.49
N TYR A 260 1.45 7.87 0.98
CA TYR A 260 1.25 8.47 2.30
C TYR A 260 0.35 7.58 3.17
N ALA A 261 0.79 7.29 4.41
CA ALA A 261 0.09 6.40 5.34
C ALA A 261 -1.04 7.13 6.07
N ASN A 262 -1.97 7.73 5.32
CA ASN A 262 -3.19 8.38 5.80
C ASN A 262 -4.44 7.62 5.34
N GLU A 263 -5.63 8.06 5.73
CA GLU A 263 -6.88 7.39 5.38
C GLU A 263 -7.05 7.30 3.87
N SER A 264 -6.72 8.36 3.11
CA SER A 264 -6.87 8.36 1.66
C SER A 264 -5.86 7.47 0.93
N GLY A 265 -4.71 7.19 1.56
CA GLY A 265 -3.67 6.31 1.03
C GLY A 265 -3.87 4.83 1.39
N LEU A 266 -4.55 4.55 2.51
CA LEU A 266 -4.66 3.21 3.07
C LEU A 266 -6.05 2.60 2.97
N ARG A 267 -7.14 3.38 3.13
CA ARG A 267 -8.51 2.86 3.06
C ARG A 267 -8.93 2.63 1.62
N ILE A 268 -9.15 1.37 1.28
CA ILE A 268 -9.52 0.92 -0.05
C ILE A 268 -11.00 0.52 -0.12
N PRO A 269 -11.65 0.58 -1.30
CA PRO A 269 -12.93 -0.07 -1.49
C PRO A 269 -12.74 -1.58 -1.42
N MET A 270 -13.66 -2.30 -0.77
CA MET A 270 -13.73 -3.75 -0.81
C MET A 270 -15.17 -4.22 -0.81
N VAL A 271 -15.52 -5.00 -1.84
CA VAL A 271 -16.81 -5.65 -2.01
C VAL A 271 -16.57 -7.10 -2.37
N VAL A 272 -17.28 -8.03 -1.71
CA VAL A 272 -17.16 -9.45 -2.02
C VAL A 272 -18.53 -10.02 -2.38
N SER A 273 -18.74 -10.35 -3.66
CA SER A 273 -19.95 -11.04 -4.13
C SER A 273 -19.93 -12.49 -3.66
N ILE A 274 -21.04 -12.93 -3.07
CA ILE A 274 -21.19 -14.26 -2.48
C ILE A 274 -21.95 -15.17 -3.47
N PRO A 275 -21.34 -16.25 -3.95
CA PRO A 275 -21.98 -17.16 -4.87
C PRO A 275 -23.10 -17.96 -4.21
N LYS A 276 -24.16 -18.22 -4.95
CA LYS A 276 -25.38 -18.87 -4.47
C LYS A 276 -25.11 -20.25 -3.82
N ASN A 277 -24.23 -21.04 -4.41
CA ASN A 277 -23.94 -22.40 -3.93
C ASN A 277 -23.07 -22.42 -2.66
N TRP A 278 -22.46 -21.28 -2.27
CA TRP A 278 -21.47 -21.18 -1.19
C TRP A 278 -21.84 -20.15 -0.11
N GLN A 279 -23.13 -19.78 -0.01
CA GLN A 279 -23.60 -18.79 0.98
C GLN A 279 -23.27 -19.16 2.42
N HIS A 280 -23.16 -20.44 2.74
CA HIS A 280 -22.80 -20.95 4.06
C HIS A 280 -21.35 -20.59 4.49
N LEU A 281 -20.51 -20.12 3.59
CA LEU A 281 -19.15 -19.63 3.86
C LEU A 281 -19.12 -18.10 4.09
N ALA A 282 -20.24 -17.42 3.97
CA ALA A 282 -20.32 -15.99 4.26
C ALA A 282 -20.76 -15.75 5.71
N PRO A 283 -20.21 -14.73 6.41
CA PRO A 283 -20.59 -14.41 7.79
C PRO A 283 -21.97 -13.71 7.89
N ALA A 284 -22.55 -13.26 6.77
CA ALA A 284 -23.82 -12.56 6.71
C ALA A 284 -24.48 -12.73 5.33
N SER A 285 -25.77 -12.37 5.25
CA SER A 285 -26.54 -12.36 3.99
C SER A 285 -26.02 -11.33 2.99
N PRO A 286 -26.16 -11.59 1.67
CA PRO A 286 -25.86 -10.59 0.64
C PRO A 286 -26.55 -9.23 0.89
N GLY A 287 -25.89 -8.14 0.52
CA GLY A 287 -26.33 -6.76 0.76
C GLY A 287 -25.88 -6.18 2.11
N THR A 288 -25.31 -7.00 3.01
CA THR A 288 -24.87 -6.54 4.34
C THR A 288 -23.62 -5.67 4.24
N ARG A 289 -23.59 -4.58 5.02
CA ARG A 289 -22.38 -3.82 5.33
C ARG A 289 -21.68 -4.43 6.54
N VAL A 290 -20.37 -4.59 6.44
CA VAL A 290 -19.49 -5.11 7.48
C VAL A 290 -18.67 -3.96 8.03
N ASP A 291 -18.80 -3.70 9.33
CA ASP A 291 -18.08 -2.62 10.03
C ASP A 291 -16.74 -3.10 10.61
N GLY A 292 -16.54 -4.41 10.70
CA GLY A 292 -15.28 -4.98 11.14
C GLY A 292 -14.13 -4.65 10.19
N PHE A 293 -12.98 -4.32 10.77
CA PHE A 293 -11.77 -3.95 10.03
C PHE A 293 -11.15 -5.18 9.39
N VAL A 294 -10.78 -5.04 8.12
CA VAL A 294 -10.03 -6.05 7.37
C VAL A 294 -8.79 -5.42 6.73
N GLU A 295 -7.71 -6.20 6.71
CA GLU A 295 -6.41 -5.76 6.22
C GLU A 295 -5.93 -6.67 5.10
N PHE A 296 -4.96 -6.21 4.33
CA PHE A 296 -4.40 -7.01 3.23
C PHE A 296 -3.69 -8.29 3.68
N VAL A 297 -3.18 -8.35 4.88
CA VAL A 297 -2.67 -9.61 5.45
C VAL A 297 -3.76 -10.67 5.60
N ASP A 298 -5.04 -10.26 5.72
CA ASP A 298 -6.20 -11.14 5.89
C ASP A 298 -6.66 -11.82 4.59
N LEU A 299 -6.32 -11.24 3.42
CA LEU A 299 -6.76 -11.73 2.12
C LEU A 299 -6.26 -13.15 1.83
N SER A 300 -4.97 -13.41 2.06
CA SER A 300 -4.39 -14.75 1.86
C SER A 300 -5.02 -15.78 2.79
N ALA A 301 -5.19 -15.45 4.07
CA ALA A 301 -5.86 -16.29 5.05
C ALA A 301 -7.32 -16.59 4.66
N THR A 302 -8.04 -15.58 4.14
CA THR A 302 -9.42 -15.71 3.70
C THR A 302 -9.56 -16.64 2.50
N VAL A 303 -8.70 -16.48 1.49
CA VAL A 303 -8.72 -17.35 0.30
C VAL A 303 -8.41 -18.81 0.66
N LEU A 304 -7.42 -19.05 1.54
CA LEU A 304 -7.09 -20.38 2.00
C LEU A 304 -8.27 -21.01 2.80
N ASN A 305 -8.93 -20.22 3.67
CA ASN A 305 -10.09 -20.69 4.44
C ASN A 305 -11.28 -21.03 3.54
N LEU A 306 -11.58 -20.18 2.52
CA LEU A 306 -12.62 -20.48 1.52
C LEU A 306 -12.34 -21.77 0.73
N ALA A 307 -11.06 -22.04 0.45
CA ALA A 307 -10.62 -23.24 -0.24
C ALA A 307 -10.55 -24.50 0.67
N GLY A 308 -10.85 -24.37 1.97
CA GLY A 308 -10.72 -25.44 2.96
C GLY A 308 -9.29 -25.88 3.22
N ILE A 309 -8.32 -24.97 3.04
CA ILE A 309 -6.88 -25.20 3.22
C ILE A 309 -6.44 -24.62 4.57
N GLU A 310 -5.65 -25.38 5.31
CA GLU A 310 -5.06 -24.91 6.56
C GLU A 310 -4.21 -23.66 6.34
N ILE A 311 -4.41 -22.66 7.19
CA ILE A 311 -3.68 -21.39 7.13
C ILE A 311 -2.31 -21.58 7.79
N PRO A 312 -1.19 -21.36 7.05
CA PRO A 312 0.14 -21.47 7.65
C PRO A 312 0.32 -20.51 8.83
N ALA A 313 0.87 -21.01 9.94
CA ALA A 313 1.07 -20.23 11.19
C ALA A 313 1.96 -18.99 11.02
N ALA A 314 2.76 -18.94 9.96
CA ALA A 314 3.61 -17.78 9.65
C ALA A 314 2.85 -16.61 8.99
N ILE A 315 1.58 -16.81 8.58
CA ILE A 315 0.70 -15.74 8.08
C ILE A 315 0.22 -14.90 9.28
N ASP A 316 0.33 -13.57 9.15
CA ASP A 316 -0.08 -12.63 10.20
C ASP A 316 -1.61 -12.37 10.19
N GLY A 317 -2.24 -12.58 9.04
CA GLY A 317 -3.65 -12.30 8.81
C GLY A 317 -4.62 -13.35 9.37
N LYS A 318 -5.88 -12.95 9.50
CA LYS A 318 -6.99 -13.79 9.97
C LYS A 318 -8.10 -13.81 8.92
N PRO A 319 -8.76 -14.94 8.64
CA PRO A 319 -9.81 -14.98 7.64
C PRO A 319 -11.01 -14.11 8.06
N PHE A 320 -11.66 -13.48 7.07
CA PHE A 320 -12.91 -12.74 7.24
C PHE A 320 -14.09 -13.35 6.45
N LEU A 321 -13.83 -14.45 5.73
CA LEU A 321 -14.82 -15.34 5.10
C LEU A 321 -14.40 -16.79 5.27
N GLY A 322 -15.35 -17.71 5.11
CA GLY A 322 -15.12 -19.13 5.16
C GLY A 322 -15.56 -19.75 6.48
N LYS A 323 -15.19 -21.00 6.67
CA LYS A 323 -15.59 -21.80 7.84
C LYS A 323 -15.16 -21.13 9.15
N GLY A 324 -16.09 -21.03 10.11
CA GLY A 324 -15.82 -20.51 11.45
C GLY A 324 -15.78 -18.97 11.58
N VAL A 325 -16.05 -18.23 10.51
CA VAL A 325 -16.15 -16.77 10.56
C VAL A 325 -17.60 -16.36 10.82
N SER A 326 -17.82 -15.52 11.85
CA SER A 326 -19.13 -14.93 12.13
C SER A 326 -19.07 -13.40 12.04
N LEU A 327 -20.20 -12.76 11.68
CA LEU A 327 -20.31 -11.31 11.61
C LEU A 327 -20.03 -10.64 12.96
N THR A 328 -20.51 -11.25 14.06
CA THR A 328 -20.31 -10.73 15.42
C THR A 328 -18.84 -10.63 15.78
N GLU A 329 -18.05 -11.69 15.51
CA GLU A 329 -16.61 -11.67 15.80
C GLU A 329 -15.84 -10.79 14.82
N LEU A 330 -16.28 -10.72 13.56
CA LEU A 330 -15.68 -9.84 12.57
C LEU A 330 -15.86 -8.37 12.94
N ASN A 331 -17.07 -7.97 13.37
CA ASN A 331 -17.37 -6.57 13.75
C ASN A 331 -16.68 -6.13 15.07
N LYS A 332 -16.07 -7.03 15.82
CA LYS A 332 -15.18 -6.68 16.96
C LYS A 332 -13.79 -6.20 16.51
N ARG A 333 -13.41 -6.44 15.26
CA ARG A 333 -12.14 -5.96 14.71
C ARG A 333 -12.26 -4.45 14.45
N ASP A 334 -11.54 -3.65 15.19
CA ASP A 334 -11.62 -2.18 15.16
C ASP A 334 -10.27 -1.51 14.92
N GLN A 335 -9.24 -2.28 14.49
CA GLN A 335 -7.89 -1.78 14.32
C GLN A 335 -7.30 -2.17 12.98
N SER A 336 -6.51 -1.24 12.40
CA SER A 336 -5.66 -1.49 11.23
C SER A 336 -4.29 -0.84 11.43
N PHE A 337 -3.23 -1.59 11.04
CA PHE A 337 -1.85 -1.14 11.10
C PHE A 337 -1.37 -0.74 9.69
N GLY A 338 -0.90 0.51 9.58
CA GLY A 338 -0.36 1.07 8.34
C GLY A 338 1.09 1.49 8.45
N TYR A 339 1.82 1.42 7.33
CA TYR A 339 3.22 1.79 7.26
C TYR A 339 3.59 2.39 5.90
N ALA A 340 4.44 3.42 5.93
CA ALA A 340 5.08 3.99 4.75
C ALA A 340 6.57 4.17 5.03
N ASP A 341 7.36 3.65 4.11
CA ASP A 341 8.82 3.72 4.12
C ASP A 341 9.33 4.43 2.84
N ARG A 342 10.45 4.00 2.25
CA ARG A 342 10.92 4.58 1.00
C ARG A 342 9.92 4.37 -0.13
N PHE A 343 9.58 5.46 -0.81
CA PHE A 343 8.81 5.46 -2.04
C PHE A 343 9.66 6.04 -3.18
N ASP A 344 10.03 5.20 -4.14
CA ASP A 344 11.05 5.47 -5.17
C ASP A 344 12.32 6.06 -4.51
N GLU A 345 12.78 7.27 -4.86
CA GLU A 345 13.95 7.90 -4.26
C GLU A 345 13.70 8.59 -2.91
N LYS A 346 12.43 8.82 -2.51
CA LYS A 346 12.08 9.52 -1.27
C LYS A 346 12.06 8.56 -0.08
N TYR A 347 12.98 8.74 0.87
CA TYR A 347 12.94 8.03 2.15
C TYR A 347 11.99 8.68 3.13
N ASP A 348 11.27 7.86 3.86
CA ASP A 348 10.44 8.24 4.99
C ASP A 348 10.36 7.07 5.98
N LEU A 349 9.81 7.31 7.16
CA LEU A 349 9.45 6.27 8.12
C LEU A 349 8.23 6.72 8.92
N VAL A 350 7.07 6.23 8.51
CA VAL A 350 5.79 6.52 9.15
C VAL A 350 5.11 5.21 9.53
N ARG A 351 4.56 5.17 10.74
CA ARG A 351 3.71 4.08 11.22
C ARG A 351 2.39 4.66 11.70
N THR A 352 1.30 3.99 11.40
CA THR A 352 -0.03 4.46 11.75
C THR A 352 -0.90 3.34 12.29
N LEU A 353 -1.76 3.71 13.23
CA LEU A 353 -2.82 2.86 13.77
C LEU A 353 -4.16 3.56 13.55
N ARG A 354 -5.07 2.87 12.87
CA ARG A 354 -6.49 3.23 12.79
C ARG A 354 -7.21 2.43 13.86
N LYS A 355 -7.97 3.07 14.74
CA LYS A 355 -8.79 2.40 15.75
C LYS A 355 -10.13 3.11 15.92
N GLY A 356 -11.22 2.40 15.66
CA GLY A 356 -12.55 3.00 15.62
C GLY A 356 -12.56 4.21 14.67
N ASP A 357 -12.92 5.40 15.12
CA ASP A 357 -12.91 6.63 14.31
C ASP A 357 -11.61 7.42 14.36
N PHE A 358 -10.67 7.01 15.20
CA PHE A 358 -9.41 7.72 15.35
C PHE A 358 -8.30 7.11 14.50
N ARG A 359 -7.46 7.97 13.93
CA ARG A 359 -6.19 7.60 13.32
C ARG A 359 -5.03 8.30 14.02
N TYR A 360 -4.10 7.50 14.52
CA TYR A 360 -2.84 7.95 15.11
C TYR A 360 -1.69 7.66 14.14
N SER A 361 -0.78 8.62 13.96
CA SER A 361 0.44 8.43 13.18
C SER A 361 1.67 8.87 13.95
N ARG A 362 2.73 8.09 13.81
CA ARG A 362 4.06 8.37 14.29
C ARG A 362 4.98 8.68 13.11
N ASN A 363 5.52 9.90 13.05
CA ASN A 363 6.50 10.36 12.07
C ASN A 363 7.89 10.28 12.70
N TYR A 364 8.69 9.30 12.30
CA TYR A 364 10.02 9.05 12.90
C TYR A 364 11.09 10.02 12.42
N GLN A 365 10.85 10.73 11.32
CA GLN A 365 11.69 11.78 10.77
C GLN A 365 10.82 13.02 10.48
N PRO A 366 10.35 13.75 11.52
CA PRO A 366 9.37 14.81 11.35
C PRO A 366 9.88 16.01 10.56
N PHE A 367 11.20 16.22 10.48
CA PHE A 367 11.83 17.24 9.63
C PHE A 367 11.69 16.94 8.12
N ASN A 368 11.46 15.68 7.71
CA ASN A 368 11.00 15.38 6.36
C ASN A 368 9.56 15.91 6.18
N PHE A 369 9.28 16.52 5.05
CA PHE A 369 7.92 16.97 4.73
C PHE A 369 7.33 16.17 3.57
N ASP A 370 6.01 16.11 3.50
CA ASP A 370 5.31 15.26 2.54
C ASP A 370 5.58 15.66 1.10
N GLY A 371 5.66 16.97 0.83
CA GLY A 371 5.94 17.55 -0.48
C GLY A 371 7.41 17.50 -0.91
N LEU A 372 8.31 16.80 -0.19
CA LEU A 372 9.70 16.61 -0.62
C LEU A 372 9.71 16.01 -2.03
N TYR A 373 10.55 16.58 -2.91
CA TYR A 373 10.56 16.23 -4.32
C TYR A 373 10.69 14.71 -4.56
N ASN A 374 9.81 14.20 -5.40
CA ASN A 374 9.84 12.85 -5.95
C ASN A 374 9.52 12.95 -7.44
N GLU A 375 10.45 12.54 -8.31
CA GLU A 375 10.35 12.73 -9.75
C GLU A 375 9.05 12.16 -10.34
N TYR A 376 8.71 10.93 -9.97
CA TYR A 376 7.55 10.28 -10.54
C TYR A 376 6.23 10.97 -10.14
N ARG A 377 6.13 11.45 -8.90
CA ARG A 377 4.96 12.19 -8.39
C ARG A 377 4.77 13.53 -9.06
N TYR A 378 5.87 14.25 -9.23
CA TYR A 378 5.86 15.59 -9.83
C TYR A 378 5.60 15.57 -11.35
N LYS A 379 5.49 14.37 -11.99
CA LYS A 379 4.90 14.22 -13.33
C LYS A 379 3.40 14.54 -13.37
N GLN A 380 2.71 14.51 -12.24
CA GLN A 380 1.36 15.01 -12.13
C GLN A 380 1.37 16.52 -11.95
N THR A 381 0.77 17.26 -12.88
CA THR A 381 0.66 18.72 -12.84
C THR A 381 0.13 19.28 -11.51
N PRO A 382 -0.86 18.66 -10.83
CA PRO A 382 -1.31 19.13 -9.51
C PRO A 382 -0.21 19.19 -8.44
N PHE A 383 0.77 18.26 -8.43
CA PHE A 383 1.89 18.35 -7.47
C PHE A 383 2.76 19.57 -7.71
N SER A 384 3.14 19.83 -8.97
CA SER A 384 3.95 20.98 -9.36
C SER A 384 3.23 22.29 -9.05
N GLN A 385 1.95 22.42 -9.45
CA GLN A 385 1.16 23.60 -9.14
C GLN A 385 1.02 23.84 -7.63
N TRP A 386 0.81 22.78 -6.85
CA TRP A 386 0.68 22.93 -5.40
C TRP A 386 1.96 23.47 -4.77
N ARG A 387 3.13 22.97 -5.22
CA ARG A 387 4.45 23.49 -4.79
C ARG A 387 4.64 24.96 -5.21
N GLU A 388 4.31 25.31 -6.45
CA GLU A 388 4.39 26.70 -6.94
C GLU A 388 3.55 27.65 -6.10
N LEU A 389 2.32 27.27 -5.77
CA LEU A 389 1.43 28.05 -4.91
C LEU A 389 1.96 28.18 -3.48
N TYR A 390 2.62 27.13 -2.96
CA TYR A 390 3.29 27.17 -1.67
C TYR A 390 4.44 28.18 -1.67
N LEU A 391 5.33 28.10 -2.65
CA LEU A 391 6.48 29.00 -2.78
C LEU A 391 6.04 30.47 -3.00
N ALA A 392 4.92 30.67 -3.68
CA ALA A 392 4.32 31.99 -3.89
C ALA A 392 3.53 32.52 -2.67
N GLY A 393 3.44 31.76 -1.56
CA GLY A 393 2.70 32.16 -0.36
C GLY A 393 1.17 32.24 -0.54
N LYS A 394 0.60 31.55 -1.53
CA LYS A 394 -0.83 31.61 -1.91
C LYS A 394 -1.70 30.51 -1.30
N LEU A 395 -1.19 29.76 -0.34
CA LEU A 395 -1.91 28.65 0.30
C LEU A 395 -2.40 29.01 1.69
N ASN A 396 -3.56 28.49 2.08
CA ASN A 396 -4.07 28.56 3.45
C ASN A 396 -3.33 27.58 4.39
N ALA A 397 -3.62 27.62 5.68
CA ALA A 397 -2.93 26.82 6.69
C ALA A 397 -2.99 25.30 6.42
N ALA A 398 -4.16 24.76 6.06
CA ALA A 398 -4.33 23.35 5.76
C ALA A 398 -3.54 22.92 4.50
N GLN A 399 -3.58 23.74 3.46
CA GLN A 399 -2.90 23.50 2.20
C GLN A 399 -1.37 23.55 2.31
N GLN A 400 -0.82 24.33 3.26
CA GLN A 400 0.61 24.46 3.48
C GLN A 400 1.22 23.27 4.24
N GLN A 401 0.43 22.49 4.99
CA GLN A 401 0.94 21.40 5.84
C GLN A 401 1.80 20.41 5.07
N PHE A 402 1.43 20.13 3.83
CA PHE A 402 2.14 19.19 2.95
C PHE A 402 3.60 19.58 2.67
N PHE A 403 3.94 20.88 2.76
CA PHE A 403 5.28 21.41 2.48
C PHE A 403 6.03 21.85 3.74
N LYS A 404 5.49 21.60 4.92
CA LYS A 404 6.11 21.94 6.20
C LYS A 404 6.58 20.68 6.92
N SER A 405 7.56 20.84 7.81
CA SER A 405 7.94 19.79 8.76
C SER A 405 6.70 19.30 9.51
N ARG A 406 6.63 18.02 9.72
CA ARG A 406 5.49 17.36 10.39
C ARG A 406 5.68 17.35 11.90
N PRO A 407 4.60 17.27 12.70
CA PRO A 407 4.71 16.87 14.11
C PRO A 407 5.28 15.44 14.23
N ALA A 408 5.95 15.14 15.33
CA ALA A 408 6.45 13.79 15.62
C ALA A 408 5.30 12.76 15.67
N GLU A 409 4.11 13.20 16.12
CA GLU A 409 2.90 12.39 16.11
C GLU A 409 1.68 13.22 15.75
N THR A 410 0.66 12.55 15.21
CA THR A 410 -0.64 13.15 14.91
C THR A 410 -1.78 12.25 15.34
N LEU A 411 -2.90 12.87 15.71
CA LEU A 411 -4.16 12.20 16.02
C LEU A 411 -5.28 12.92 15.27
N TYR A 412 -6.12 12.16 14.57
CA TYR A 412 -7.27 12.70 13.84
C TYR A 412 -8.53 11.92 14.20
N ASP A 413 -9.66 12.63 14.35
CA ASP A 413 -11.01 12.05 14.40
C ASP A 413 -11.59 12.08 12.98
N LEU A 414 -11.61 10.94 12.32
CA LEU A 414 -12.04 10.83 10.92
C LEU A 414 -13.55 10.94 10.71
N SER A 415 -14.34 10.86 11.80
CA SER A 415 -15.78 11.13 11.75
C SER A 415 -16.08 12.62 11.56
N ALA A 416 -15.26 13.48 12.17
CA ALA A 416 -15.36 14.93 12.10
C ALA A 416 -14.43 15.54 11.04
N ASP A 417 -13.26 14.93 10.80
CA ASP A 417 -12.19 15.41 9.92
C ASP A 417 -11.69 14.30 8.97
N PRO A 418 -12.47 13.93 7.96
CA PRO A 418 -12.10 12.87 7.02
C PRO A 418 -10.91 13.20 6.12
N ASP A 419 -10.50 14.47 6.05
CA ASP A 419 -9.36 14.94 5.27
C ASP A 419 -8.09 15.13 6.12
N GLU A 420 -8.15 14.88 7.45
CA GLU A 420 -6.99 14.86 8.36
C GLU A 420 -6.19 16.18 8.39
N VAL A 421 -6.90 17.29 8.52
CA VAL A 421 -6.30 18.64 8.58
C VAL A 421 -6.23 19.22 9.99
N ASN A 422 -6.99 18.66 10.96
CA ASN A 422 -7.06 19.13 12.34
C ASN A 422 -6.38 18.13 13.29
N ASN A 423 -5.09 18.32 13.54
CA ASN A 423 -4.33 17.46 14.43
C ASN A 423 -4.72 17.66 15.90
N LEU A 424 -5.26 16.64 16.54
CA LEU A 424 -5.71 16.61 17.93
C LEU A 424 -4.63 16.17 18.94
N ALA A 425 -3.39 15.93 18.50
CA ALA A 425 -2.33 15.40 19.38
C ALA A 425 -2.02 16.32 20.58
N ASN A 426 -2.24 17.62 20.44
CA ASN A 426 -2.04 18.60 21.50
C ASN A 426 -3.34 19.02 22.21
N ASP A 427 -4.47 18.41 21.87
CA ASP A 427 -5.75 18.71 22.50
C ASP A 427 -5.88 17.93 23.83
N PRO A 428 -6.02 18.62 24.98
CA PRO A 428 -6.12 17.97 26.28
C PRO A 428 -7.32 17.01 26.39
N THR A 429 -8.40 17.26 25.65
CA THR A 429 -9.60 16.43 25.68
C THR A 429 -9.37 15.06 25.01
N HIS A 430 -8.38 14.97 24.13
CA HIS A 430 -8.01 13.76 23.38
C HIS A 430 -6.74 13.07 23.93
N GLN A 431 -6.13 13.59 24.99
CA GLN A 431 -4.87 13.08 25.55
C GLN A 431 -4.92 11.59 25.92
N LYS A 432 -6.03 11.14 26.52
CA LYS A 432 -6.22 9.72 26.86
C LYS A 432 -6.21 8.84 25.61
N THR A 433 -6.92 9.24 24.56
CA THR A 433 -6.97 8.52 23.28
C THR A 433 -5.59 8.50 22.62
N LEU A 434 -4.89 9.63 22.59
CA LEU A 434 -3.52 9.74 22.07
C LEU A 434 -2.59 8.73 22.72
N LEU A 435 -2.52 8.73 24.07
CA LEU A 435 -1.63 7.86 24.83
C LEU A 435 -1.97 6.37 24.63
N GLN A 436 -3.26 6.04 24.57
CA GLN A 436 -3.71 4.67 24.30
C GLN A 436 -3.27 4.22 22.90
N MET A 437 -3.47 5.03 21.88
CA MET A 437 -3.12 4.67 20.50
C MET A 437 -1.60 4.62 20.30
N ARG A 438 -0.85 5.52 20.93
CA ARG A 438 0.61 5.49 20.97
C ARG A 438 1.13 4.16 21.53
N ALA A 439 0.60 3.76 22.69
CA ALA A 439 1.00 2.50 23.34
C ALA A 439 0.66 1.27 22.48
N LEU A 440 -0.53 1.23 21.86
CA LEU A 440 -0.92 0.15 20.96
C LEU A 440 -0.03 0.06 19.72
N LEU A 441 0.29 1.19 19.10
CA LEU A 441 1.22 1.22 17.95
C LEU A 441 2.61 0.76 18.36
N GLN A 442 3.16 1.27 19.47
CA GLN A 442 4.47 0.87 20.00
C GLN A 442 4.53 -0.63 20.28
N GLN A 443 3.49 -1.18 20.92
CA GLN A 443 3.38 -2.63 21.15
C GLN A 443 3.38 -3.41 19.82
N LYS A 444 2.65 -2.94 18.83
CA LYS A 444 2.57 -3.59 17.49
C LYS A 444 3.94 -3.64 16.81
N ILE A 445 4.65 -2.51 16.70
CA ILE A 445 5.93 -2.45 15.98
C ILE A 445 7.07 -3.18 16.71
N LYS A 446 7.10 -3.16 18.05
CA LYS A 446 8.04 -3.97 18.86
C LYS A 446 7.72 -5.47 18.77
N GLY A 447 6.42 -5.82 18.72
CA GLY A 447 5.96 -7.20 18.55
C GLY A 447 6.35 -7.81 17.22
N LEU A 448 6.33 -7.01 16.15
CA LEU A 448 6.65 -7.42 14.76
C LEU A 448 8.15 -7.43 14.42
N PRO A 449 9.09 -7.17 15.29
CA PRO A 449 10.44 -6.63 15.06
C PRO A 449 10.59 -5.86 13.75
N ASP A 450 10.19 -4.58 13.77
CA ASP A 450 10.15 -3.73 12.56
C ASP A 450 11.57 -3.44 12.04
N LEU A 451 11.88 -3.98 10.88
CA LEU A 451 13.23 -3.93 10.29
C LEU A 451 13.61 -2.53 9.75
N SER A 452 12.66 -1.61 9.65
CA SER A 452 12.92 -0.25 9.14
C SER A 452 13.69 0.63 10.14
N PHE A 453 13.84 0.18 11.39
CA PHE A 453 14.71 0.85 12.36
C PHE A 453 16.20 0.66 12.10
N TYR A 454 16.57 -0.27 11.20
CA TYR A 454 17.87 -0.27 10.54
C TYR A 454 17.77 0.46 9.20
N PRO A 455 18.72 1.35 8.86
CA PRO A 455 18.78 1.95 7.52
C PRO A 455 18.81 0.89 6.41
N GLU A 456 18.11 1.14 5.28
CA GLU A 456 17.98 0.15 4.19
C GLU A 456 19.31 -0.49 3.76
N PRO A 457 20.42 0.27 3.50
CA PRO A 457 21.68 -0.34 3.09
C PRO A 457 22.28 -1.24 4.18
N ILE A 458 22.03 -0.96 5.45
CA ILE A 458 22.51 -1.76 6.57
C ILE A 458 21.69 -3.05 6.70
N PHE A 459 20.38 -2.94 6.59
CA PHE A 459 19.50 -4.11 6.56
C PHE A 459 19.86 -5.05 5.39
N ILE A 460 20.13 -4.50 4.20
CA ILE A 460 20.54 -5.29 3.03
C ILE A 460 21.85 -6.03 3.33
N ARG A 461 22.83 -5.37 3.91
CA ARG A 461 24.14 -5.97 4.24
C ARG A 461 24.02 -7.07 5.31
N ALA A 462 23.21 -6.86 6.35
CA ALA A 462 23.20 -7.70 7.54
C ALA A 462 22.02 -8.69 7.60
N GLY A 463 20.83 -8.31 7.10
CA GLY A 463 19.57 -9.02 7.32
C GLY A 463 18.95 -9.64 6.08
N LEU A 464 19.42 -9.31 4.85
CA LEU A 464 18.74 -9.68 3.62
C LEU A 464 18.61 -11.20 3.42
N LYS A 465 19.60 -11.98 3.88
CA LYS A 465 19.60 -13.44 3.72
C LYS A 465 18.40 -14.12 4.39
N ASN A 466 17.98 -13.61 5.55
CA ASN A 466 16.79 -14.08 6.26
C ASN A 466 16.24 -12.97 7.17
N PRO A 467 15.38 -12.09 6.61
CA PRO A 467 14.85 -10.93 7.33
C PRO A 467 14.14 -11.27 8.64
N VAL A 468 13.30 -12.30 8.62
CA VAL A 468 12.52 -12.71 9.79
C VAL A 468 13.43 -13.20 10.93
N LYS A 469 14.39 -14.07 10.64
CA LYS A 469 15.37 -14.51 11.65
C LYS A 469 16.24 -13.37 12.15
N PHE A 470 16.66 -12.48 11.24
CA PHE A 470 17.42 -11.29 11.61
C PHE A 470 16.62 -10.42 12.60
N GLY A 471 15.36 -10.11 12.27
CA GLY A 471 14.47 -9.34 13.14
C GLY A 471 14.27 -9.98 14.51
N GLN A 472 14.03 -11.29 14.56
CA GLN A 472 13.88 -12.01 15.82
C GLN A 472 15.18 -12.00 16.66
N LYS A 473 16.33 -12.23 16.03
CA LYS A 473 17.64 -12.17 16.71
C LYS A 473 17.92 -10.79 17.29
N HIS A 474 17.54 -9.73 16.60
CA HIS A 474 17.79 -8.33 16.99
C HIS A 474 16.58 -7.65 17.62
N LYS A 475 15.56 -8.39 18.06
CA LYS A 475 14.30 -7.83 18.59
C LYS A 475 14.52 -6.85 19.75
N THR A 476 15.42 -7.17 20.68
CA THR A 476 15.75 -6.30 21.81
C THR A 476 16.43 -5.01 21.34
N GLU A 477 17.34 -5.10 20.38
CA GLU A 477 18.00 -3.94 19.80
C GLU A 477 16.99 -3.06 19.04
N ILE A 478 16.16 -3.64 18.17
CA ILE A 478 15.10 -2.91 17.48
C ILE A 478 14.17 -2.20 18.47
N SER A 479 13.77 -2.88 19.55
CA SER A 479 12.94 -2.27 20.60
C SER A 479 13.63 -1.07 21.24
N ARG A 480 14.95 -1.16 21.52
CA ARG A 480 15.72 -0.04 22.05
C ARG A 480 15.83 1.13 21.05
N LEU A 481 16.01 0.84 19.75
CA LEU A 481 16.04 1.89 18.72
C LEU A 481 14.70 2.61 18.63
N ILE A 482 13.58 1.89 18.78
CA ILE A 482 12.24 2.47 18.86
C ILE A 482 12.14 3.39 20.10
N ASP A 483 12.62 2.94 21.27
CA ASP A 483 12.61 3.74 22.49
C ASP A 483 13.45 5.01 22.36
N ILE A 484 14.62 4.94 21.71
CA ILE A 484 15.43 6.13 21.41
C ILE A 484 14.67 7.07 20.48
N ALA A 485 14.09 6.57 19.40
CA ALA A 485 13.32 7.40 18.47
C ALA A 485 12.12 8.07 19.14
N ASP A 486 11.47 7.40 20.09
CA ASP A 486 10.31 7.89 20.83
C ASP A 486 10.66 8.96 21.89
N LEU A 487 11.96 9.22 22.16
CA LEU A 487 12.37 10.39 22.94
C LEU A 487 11.83 11.70 22.33
N SER A 488 11.63 11.75 21.03
CA SER A 488 11.02 12.92 20.34
C SER A 488 9.53 13.15 20.65
N LEU A 489 8.87 12.25 21.37
CA LEU A 489 7.48 12.40 21.84
C LEU A 489 7.37 13.07 23.21
N GLU A 490 8.50 13.22 23.91
CA GLU A 490 8.57 13.87 25.21
C GLU A 490 9.10 15.30 25.08
N SER A 491 9.02 16.10 26.16
CA SER A 491 9.71 17.39 26.17
C SER A 491 11.22 17.21 26.11
N PHE A 492 11.94 18.15 25.51
CA PHE A 492 13.41 18.11 25.44
C PHE A 492 14.06 17.91 26.80
N LYS A 493 13.55 18.58 27.86
CA LYS A 493 14.02 18.44 29.22
C LYS A 493 14.02 16.99 29.72
N LYS A 494 12.94 16.25 29.43
CA LYS A 494 12.81 14.83 29.80
C LYS A 494 13.72 13.95 28.96
N SER A 495 13.87 14.27 27.68
CA SER A 495 14.60 13.46 26.70
C SER A 495 16.11 13.63 26.75
N ARG A 496 16.60 14.74 27.35
CA ARG A 496 18.01 15.16 27.30
C ARG A 496 18.99 14.05 27.76
N GLN A 497 18.70 13.36 28.84
CA GLN A 497 19.57 12.28 29.33
C GLN A 497 19.57 11.07 28.36
N GLY A 498 18.40 10.70 27.84
CA GLY A 498 18.27 9.61 26.85
C GLY A 498 19.03 9.92 25.58
N ILE A 499 18.94 11.16 25.07
CA ILE A 499 19.70 11.64 23.91
C ILE A 499 21.21 11.55 24.19
N SER A 500 21.68 12.07 25.32
CA SER A 500 23.09 12.01 25.71
C SER A 500 23.62 10.57 25.75
N SER A 501 22.85 9.64 26.33
CA SER A 501 23.19 8.21 26.37
C SER A 501 23.25 7.60 24.96
N ALA A 502 22.29 7.94 24.10
CA ALA A 502 22.25 7.46 22.72
C ALA A 502 23.46 7.95 21.91
N LEU A 503 23.79 9.23 21.99
CA LEU A 503 24.92 9.84 21.25
C LEU A 503 26.28 9.34 21.73
N SER A 504 26.38 8.87 22.97
CA SER A 504 27.62 8.32 23.54
C SER A 504 27.71 6.79 23.46
N SER A 505 26.70 6.15 22.85
CA SER A 505 26.64 4.69 22.74
C SER A 505 27.75 4.14 21.81
N LYS A 506 28.27 2.95 22.14
CA LYS A 506 29.16 2.19 21.24
C LYS A 506 28.42 1.68 20.00
N ASN A 507 27.09 1.52 20.07
CA ASN A 507 26.27 1.08 18.95
C ASN A 507 26.00 2.27 18.00
N PRO A 508 26.41 2.20 16.73
CA PRO A 508 26.21 3.31 15.80
C PRO A 508 24.74 3.61 15.52
N TRP A 509 23.84 2.62 15.66
CA TRP A 509 22.42 2.82 15.40
C TRP A 509 21.73 3.57 16.54
N ASP A 510 22.22 3.48 17.76
CA ASP A 510 21.78 4.32 18.87
C ASP A 510 22.15 5.79 18.58
N ARG A 511 23.41 6.05 18.14
CA ARG A 511 23.86 7.39 17.76
C ARG A 511 23.09 7.95 16.57
N TYR A 512 22.82 7.09 15.56
CA TYR A 512 22.02 7.43 14.38
C TYR A 512 20.61 7.94 14.78
N TRP A 513 19.91 7.19 15.65
CA TRP A 513 18.59 7.58 16.11
C TRP A 513 18.63 8.76 17.08
N GLY A 514 19.65 8.86 17.95
CA GLY A 514 19.88 10.01 18.81
C GLY A 514 20.00 11.32 18.02
N LEU A 515 20.71 11.31 16.89
CA LEU A 515 20.84 12.47 15.98
C LEU A 515 19.53 12.81 15.27
N ILE A 516 18.74 11.82 14.86
CA ILE A 516 17.39 12.04 14.30
C ILE A 516 16.49 12.72 15.33
N VAL A 517 16.57 12.31 16.60
CA VAL A 517 15.85 12.96 17.70
C VAL A 517 16.33 14.40 17.91
N CYS A 518 17.65 14.66 17.85
CA CYS A 518 18.18 16.02 17.89
C CYS A 518 17.62 16.88 16.74
N SER A 519 17.59 16.35 15.50
CA SER A 519 17.00 17.04 14.35
C SER A 519 15.50 17.33 14.58
N SER A 520 14.79 16.44 15.28
CA SER A 520 13.36 16.62 15.59
C SER A 520 13.11 17.75 16.60
N PHE A 521 14.02 17.94 17.57
CA PHE A 521 13.97 19.06 18.52
C PHE A 521 14.52 20.36 17.92
N GLY A 522 15.31 20.27 16.86
CA GLY A 522 15.90 21.46 16.22
C GLY A 522 16.78 22.24 17.19
N LYS A 523 16.51 23.54 17.35
CA LYS A 523 17.33 24.43 18.21
C LYS A 523 17.28 24.10 19.70
N GLU A 524 16.24 23.45 20.21
CA GLU A 524 16.20 23.01 21.60
C GLU A 524 17.33 22.02 21.92
N ALA A 525 17.81 21.26 20.92
CA ALA A 525 18.93 20.33 21.06
C ALA A 525 20.32 21.00 21.00
N GLU A 526 20.41 22.33 21.13
CA GLU A 526 21.67 23.11 21.19
C GLU A 526 22.73 22.48 22.12
N PRO A 527 22.42 21.95 23.32
CA PRO A 527 23.42 21.33 24.17
C PRO A 527 24.22 20.18 23.56
N PHE A 528 23.76 19.66 22.41
CA PHE A 528 24.41 18.55 21.68
C PHE A 528 25.16 19.00 20.41
N TYR A 529 25.25 20.30 20.11
CA TYR A 529 25.93 20.78 18.90
C TYR A 529 27.42 20.36 18.86
N GLU A 530 28.16 20.52 19.96
CA GLU A 530 29.57 20.15 19.99
C GLU A 530 29.77 18.64 19.86
N GLN A 531 28.92 17.83 20.50
CA GLN A 531 28.96 16.37 20.35
C GLN A 531 28.62 15.96 18.91
N ALA A 532 27.65 16.61 18.26
CA ALA A 532 27.32 16.38 16.85
C ALA A 532 28.48 16.75 15.92
N LYS A 533 29.20 17.85 16.16
CA LYS A 533 30.42 18.20 15.41
C LYS A 533 31.51 17.14 15.55
N GLN A 534 31.70 16.56 16.73
CA GLN A 534 32.62 15.44 16.94
C GLN A 534 32.19 14.23 16.13
N LEU A 535 30.91 13.88 16.12
CA LEU A 535 30.36 12.75 15.34
C LEU A 535 30.49 12.96 13.83
N VAL A 536 30.27 14.21 13.33
CA VAL A 536 30.48 14.53 11.90
C VAL A 536 31.90 14.18 11.46
N ASN A 537 32.89 14.52 12.27
CA ASN A 537 34.29 14.40 11.90
C ASN A 537 34.88 13.01 12.14
N ASN A 538 34.45 12.32 13.22
CA ASN A 538 35.18 11.18 13.75
C ASN A 538 34.39 9.89 13.79
N ASP A 539 33.07 9.88 13.51
CA ASP A 539 32.32 8.63 13.56
C ASP A 539 32.72 7.69 12.40
N SER A 540 32.89 6.42 12.72
CA SER A 540 33.25 5.39 11.73
C SER A 540 32.12 5.06 10.76
N GLU A 541 30.86 5.32 11.15
CA GLU A 541 29.69 5.04 10.30
C GLU A 541 29.26 6.28 9.51
N SER A 542 29.34 6.21 8.19
CA SER A 542 28.98 7.33 7.30
C SER A 542 27.54 7.83 7.48
N LEU A 543 26.62 6.96 7.85
CA LEU A 543 25.21 7.35 8.13
C LEU A 543 25.08 8.10 9.44
N VAL A 544 25.91 7.84 10.46
CA VAL A 544 25.94 8.66 11.69
C VAL A 544 26.50 10.06 11.37
N ARG A 545 27.60 10.13 10.60
CA ARG A 545 28.15 11.39 10.09
C ARG A 545 27.13 12.19 9.29
N THR A 546 26.35 11.51 8.43
CA THR A 546 25.26 12.11 7.64
C THR A 546 24.18 12.72 8.53
N ARG A 547 23.71 11.99 9.58
CA ARG A 547 22.68 12.50 10.49
C ARG A 547 23.19 13.63 11.38
N ALA A 548 24.47 13.61 11.75
CA ALA A 548 25.09 14.73 12.46
C ALA A 548 25.17 15.98 11.59
N ALA A 549 25.58 15.85 10.32
CA ALA A 549 25.58 16.93 9.34
C ALA A 549 24.16 17.48 9.06
N GLU A 550 23.15 16.59 8.99
CA GLU A 550 21.74 16.96 8.86
C GLU A 550 21.27 17.81 10.04
N PHE A 551 21.52 17.37 11.27
CA PHE A 551 21.14 18.11 12.48
C PHE A 551 21.77 19.50 12.53
N LEU A 552 23.09 19.58 12.32
CA LEU A 552 23.83 20.86 12.34
C LEU A 552 23.39 21.77 11.18
N GLY A 553 23.11 21.20 10.01
CA GLY A 553 22.61 21.94 8.86
C GLY A 553 21.20 22.49 9.08
N LEU A 554 20.25 21.66 9.55
CA LEU A 554 18.88 22.11 9.83
C LEU A 554 18.81 23.22 10.88
N THR A 555 19.76 23.24 11.80
CA THR A 555 19.85 24.27 12.86
C THR A 555 20.74 25.44 12.50
N GLY A 556 21.42 25.41 11.33
CA GLY A 556 22.30 26.47 10.84
C GLY A 556 23.63 26.58 11.60
N GLN A 557 24.08 25.50 12.26
CA GLN A 557 25.29 25.49 13.09
C GLN A 557 26.56 25.13 12.33
N GLN A 558 26.40 24.46 11.19
CA GLN A 558 27.50 24.09 10.31
C GLN A 558 26.98 23.93 8.88
N ASP A 559 27.77 24.36 7.89
CA ASP A 559 27.48 24.09 6.48
C ASP A 559 27.63 22.57 6.21
N PRO A 560 26.55 21.88 5.85
CA PRO A 560 26.57 20.44 5.63
C PRO A 560 27.13 20.02 4.28
N ARG A 561 27.29 20.96 3.32
CA ARG A 561 27.65 20.66 1.92
C ARG A 561 29.02 19.98 1.77
N PRO A 562 30.12 20.46 2.38
CA PRO A 562 31.43 19.82 2.20
C PRO A 562 31.45 18.38 2.70
N ILE A 563 30.93 18.12 3.89
CA ILE A 563 30.95 16.79 4.50
C ILE A 563 30.01 15.81 3.80
N LEU A 564 28.81 16.23 3.38
CA LEU A 564 27.88 15.38 2.65
C LEU A 564 28.43 15.04 1.25
N THR A 565 29.10 15.98 0.59
CA THR A 565 29.79 15.74 -0.69
C THR A 565 30.93 14.74 -0.52
N GLU A 566 31.76 14.88 0.54
CA GLU A 566 32.82 13.92 0.88
C GLU A 566 32.27 12.51 1.08
N ILE A 567 31.22 12.36 1.92
CA ILE A 567 30.60 11.05 2.23
C ILE A 567 30.00 10.44 0.96
N LEU A 568 29.32 11.23 0.12
CA LEU A 568 28.75 10.77 -1.15
C LEU A 568 29.85 10.28 -2.12
N ASN A 569 30.99 10.94 -2.16
CA ASN A 569 32.10 10.53 -3.03
C ASN A 569 32.92 9.35 -2.46
N SER A 570 32.81 9.05 -1.18
CA SER A 570 33.50 7.93 -0.52
C SER A 570 32.80 6.59 -0.67
N THR A 571 31.58 6.54 -1.20
CA THR A 571 30.82 5.30 -1.40
C THR A 571 30.61 4.97 -2.87
N ASP A 572 30.63 3.70 -3.23
CA ASP A 572 30.19 3.15 -4.52
C ASP A 572 28.77 2.57 -4.45
N ASN A 573 28.20 2.46 -3.25
CA ASN A 573 26.88 1.88 -3.00
C ASN A 573 25.77 2.90 -3.29
N HIS A 574 25.05 2.73 -4.40
CA HIS A 574 23.99 3.63 -4.84
C HIS A 574 22.77 3.67 -3.88
N ILE A 575 22.50 2.61 -3.12
CA ILE A 575 21.40 2.59 -2.15
C ILE A 575 21.77 3.47 -0.94
N LEU A 576 23.02 3.38 -0.49
CA LEU A 576 23.56 4.26 0.55
C LEU A 576 23.57 5.71 0.07
N ALA A 577 24.04 5.96 -1.16
CA ALA A 577 24.06 7.27 -1.76
C ALA A 577 22.64 7.87 -1.87
N ASN A 578 21.62 7.08 -2.25
CA ASN A 578 20.24 7.55 -2.32
C ASN A 578 19.70 7.97 -0.94
N LEU A 579 20.03 7.24 0.13
CA LEU A 579 19.64 7.62 1.49
C LEU A 579 20.30 8.93 1.93
N ILE A 580 21.59 9.12 1.62
CA ILE A 580 22.31 10.37 1.92
C ILE A 580 21.74 11.52 1.08
N LEU A 581 21.46 11.29 -0.20
CA LEU A 581 20.85 12.29 -1.08
C LEU A 581 19.46 12.72 -0.60
N ASN A 582 18.71 11.84 0.08
CA ASN A 582 17.46 12.27 0.71
C ASN A 582 17.69 13.37 1.76
N THR A 583 18.74 13.24 2.59
CA THR A 583 19.18 14.31 3.52
C THR A 583 19.59 15.59 2.77
N VAL A 584 20.35 15.44 1.67
CA VAL A 584 20.74 16.59 0.82
C VAL A 584 19.52 17.34 0.31
N ILE A 585 18.50 16.64 -0.21
CA ILE A 585 17.28 17.28 -0.74
C ILE A 585 16.46 17.92 0.40
N VAL A 586 16.38 17.28 1.57
CA VAL A 586 15.73 17.90 2.75
C VAL A 586 16.41 19.22 3.11
N LEU A 587 17.75 19.26 3.16
CA LEU A 587 18.52 20.46 3.47
C LEU A 587 18.43 21.54 2.39
N GLN A 588 18.27 21.15 1.12
CA GLN A 588 18.09 22.08 0.01
C GLN A 588 16.68 22.68 -0.02
N ASP A 589 15.65 21.85 0.14
CA ASP A 589 14.24 22.26 -0.01
C ASP A 589 13.63 22.84 1.29
N SER A 590 14.32 22.70 2.44
CA SER A 590 13.95 23.31 3.71
C SER A 590 14.70 24.62 3.98
N LYS A 591 14.37 25.29 5.08
CA LYS A 591 15.20 26.41 5.56
C LYS A 591 16.36 25.85 6.41
N PRO A 592 17.61 26.30 6.21
CA PRO A 592 18.07 27.52 5.52
C PRO A 592 18.23 27.42 3.99
N GLY A 593 18.02 26.26 3.34
CA GLY A 593 18.00 26.15 1.89
C GLY A 593 19.41 26.09 1.26
N TYR A 594 20.21 25.09 1.63
CA TYR A 594 21.55 24.88 1.11
C TYR A 594 21.51 24.46 -0.36
N GLN A 595 22.16 25.21 -1.24
CA GLN A 595 22.32 24.83 -2.65
C GLN A 595 23.51 23.87 -2.79
N PHE A 596 23.24 22.62 -3.18
CA PHE A 596 24.26 21.60 -3.43
C PHE A 596 24.67 21.59 -4.89
N ASP A 597 25.98 21.62 -5.15
CA ASP A 597 26.53 21.53 -6.50
C ASP A 597 26.72 20.06 -6.93
N PRO A 598 25.88 19.54 -7.84
CA PRO A 598 25.97 18.15 -8.30
C PRO A 598 27.21 17.88 -9.16
N THR A 599 27.94 18.90 -9.63
CA THR A 599 29.18 18.71 -10.41
C THR A 599 30.34 18.21 -9.54
N LEU A 600 30.25 18.41 -8.23
CA LEU A 600 31.22 17.92 -7.24
C LEU A 600 31.06 16.43 -6.91
N LEU A 601 29.99 15.80 -7.41
CA LEU A 601 29.73 14.36 -7.20
C LEU A 601 30.43 13.53 -8.27
N THR A 602 31.48 12.80 -7.88
CA THR A 602 32.38 12.07 -8.79
C THR A 602 32.31 10.55 -8.65
N ALA A 603 31.64 10.02 -7.62
CA ALA A 603 31.54 8.59 -7.34
C ALA A 603 30.87 7.79 -8.47
N PRO A 604 31.21 6.47 -8.65
CA PRO A 604 30.69 5.65 -9.74
C PRO A 604 29.17 5.58 -9.85
N TRP A 605 28.45 5.64 -8.72
CA TRP A 605 26.99 5.60 -8.69
C TRP A 605 26.33 6.79 -9.43
N THR A 606 27.01 7.91 -9.63
CA THR A 606 26.51 9.08 -10.39
C THR A 606 26.27 8.76 -11.87
N LYS A 607 26.84 7.68 -12.38
CA LYS A 607 26.68 7.20 -13.77
C LYS A 607 25.54 6.21 -13.94
N ILE A 608 24.90 5.77 -12.85
CA ILE A 608 23.78 4.82 -12.89
C ILE A 608 22.52 5.57 -13.34
N GLN A 609 21.94 5.16 -14.49
CA GLN A 609 20.79 5.85 -15.10
C GLN A 609 19.42 5.26 -14.72
N LYS A 610 19.37 4.06 -14.15
CA LYS A 610 18.12 3.30 -13.94
C LYS A 610 17.84 2.99 -12.46
N ALA A 611 18.40 3.74 -11.55
CA ALA A 611 18.15 3.59 -10.13
C ALA A 611 17.59 4.91 -9.55
N GLU A 612 16.95 4.83 -8.41
CA GLU A 612 16.34 5.96 -7.71
C GLU A 612 17.33 7.11 -7.43
N VAL A 613 18.62 6.78 -7.27
CA VAL A 613 19.70 7.76 -7.12
C VAL A 613 19.81 8.72 -8.32
N ALA A 614 19.48 8.25 -9.53
CA ALA A 614 19.52 9.08 -10.73
C ALA A 614 18.49 10.22 -10.70
N SER A 615 17.30 9.98 -10.18
CA SER A 615 16.25 11.00 -10.01
C SER A 615 16.70 12.10 -9.06
N ARG A 616 17.43 11.76 -7.98
CA ARG A 616 18.00 12.74 -7.05
C ARG A 616 19.06 13.62 -7.71
N VAL A 617 19.98 13.02 -8.49
CA VAL A 617 21.00 13.76 -9.22
C VAL A 617 20.37 14.67 -10.29
N LEU A 618 19.34 14.19 -10.99
CA LEU A 618 18.61 14.99 -11.96
C LEU A 618 18.00 16.23 -11.31
N TYR A 619 17.29 16.04 -10.20
CA TYR A 619 16.68 17.14 -9.44
C TYR A 619 17.72 18.19 -8.99
N LEU A 620 18.87 17.76 -8.47
CA LEU A 620 19.95 18.68 -8.08
C LEU A 620 20.46 19.50 -9.27
N ARG A 621 20.61 18.88 -10.46
CA ARG A 621 21.05 19.57 -11.69
C ARG A 621 20.02 20.58 -12.20
N GLU A 622 18.74 20.28 -12.06
CA GLU A 622 17.65 21.18 -12.49
C GLU A 622 17.47 22.34 -11.51
N SER A 623 17.66 22.11 -10.21
CA SER A 623 17.55 23.12 -9.16
C SER A 623 18.74 24.09 -9.12
N SER A 624 19.87 23.72 -9.75
CA SER A 624 21.09 24.55 -9.81
C SER A 624 21.10 25.50 -11.01
N LYS A 625 20.11 25.39 -11.92
CA LYS A 625 19.90 26.31 -13.06
C LYS A 625 18.97 27.44 -12.67
#